data_d62d1289780ecbb3f6480a617c788848
#
_entry.id   d62d1289780ecbb3f6480a617c788848
#
_cell.length_a   1.000
_cell.length_b   1.000
_cell.length_c   1.000
_cell.angle_alpha   90.00
_cell.angle_beta   90.00
_cell.angle_gamma   90.00
#
_symmetry.space_group_name_H-M   'P 1'
#
loop_
_entity.id
_entity.type
_entity.pdbx_description
1 polymer ?
#
loop_
_entity_poly.entity_id
_entity_poly.type
_entity_poly.pdbx_seq_one_letter_code
_entity_poly.pdbx_strand_id
1 'polypeptide(L)'
;MKKLLIFVLVLALGICPALAEERMITPEETLQRMAENPILNLFDLRAAEKFDEAHLPGSANFPLDMLEASIQAILDEGFSYMEAEIIVYGDSTEDGNAAMAILNRLGFENVWNLGTIENWPGEMISTEAEMQEYMRLMGNLDTVDIYGNKIDDSLLAGYKLTMVNVWATYCNPCISEMPELAKLNRDWQEKGVQIIGLLSDAADNVLNPIASKVDLAKDIAEATGADYPHLMPSMELHQKVLSQVSAVPTTFFVDETGMMVGYAYMGSKDYAAWNQIIEETLALLP
;
A
#
# COMPACT_ATOMS: atom_id res chain seq x y z
N MET A 1 -85.03 -23.61 10.72
CA MET A 1 -84.05 -23.50 9.61
C MET A 1 -83.13 -22.32 9.93
N LYS A 2 -81.96 -22.54 10.54
CA LYS A 2 -80.98 -21.49 10.92
C LYS A 2 -79.98 -21.38 9.77
N LYS A 3 -79.92 -20.22 9.12
CA LYS A 3 -78.95 -19.90 8.12
C LYS A 3 -77.62 -19.52 8.84
N LEU A 4 -76.54 -20.30 8.64
CA LEU A 4 -75.22 -20.07 9.11
C LEU A 4 -74.54 -19.13 8.12
N LEU A 5 -74.26 -17.88 8.51
CA LEU A 5 -73.44 -16.97 7.74
C LEU A 5 -71.97 -17.26 8.06
N ILE A 6 -71.25 -17.76 7.06
CA ILE A 6 -69.78 -17.92 7.14
C ILE A 6 -69.16 -16.59 6.76
N PHE A 7 -68.54 -15.90 7.70
CA PHE A 7 -67.67 -14.75 7.50
C PHE A 7 -66.31 -15.26 7.06
N VAL A 8 -65.96 -15.13 5.79
CA VAL A 8 -64.58 -15.36 5.34
C VAL A 8 -63.76 -14.11 5.62
N LEU A 9 -62.91 -14.23 6.67
CA LEU A 9 -61.91 -13.22 6.99
C LEU A 9 -60.74 -13.37 6.03
N VAL A 10 -60.67 -12.53 4.98
CA VAL A 10 -59.51 -12.40 4.10
C VAL A 10 -58.44 -11.64 4.91
N LEU A 11 -57.49 -12.37 5.48
CA LEU A 11 -56.24 -11.80 5.98
C LEU A 11 -55.45 -11.33 4.74
N ALA A 12 -55.52 -10.06 4.45
CA ALA A 12 -54.54 -9.41 3.60
C ALA A 12 -53.22 -9.40 4.39
N LEU A 13 -52.34 -10.38 4.12
CA LEU A 13 -50.96 -10.28 4.49
C LEU A 13 -50.39 -9.11 3.68
N GLY A 14 -50.42 -7.93 4.27
CA GLY A 14 -49.61 -6.81 3.80
C GLY A 14 -48.14 -7.26 3.89
N ILE A 15 -47.55 -7.50 2.76
CA ILE A 15 -46.09 -7.52 2.63
C ILE A 15 -45.70 -6.07 2.87
N CYS A 16 -45.41 -5.74 4.15
CA CYS A 16 -44.71 -4.55 4.51
C CYS A 16 -43.32 -4.73 3.85
N PRO A 17 -42.91 -3.87 2.90
CA PRO A 17 -41.51 -3.88 2.53
C PRO A 17 -40.78 -3.59 3.84
N ALA A 18 -39.92 -4.52 4.28
CA ALA A 18 -39.00 -4.26 5.35
C ALA A 18 -38.26 -2.97 4.95
N LEU A 19 -38.60 -1.86 5.62
CA LEU A 19 -37.78 -0.67 5.56
C LEU A 19 -36.42 -1.16 6.01
N ALA A 20 -35.44 -1.12 5.10
CA ALA A 20 -34.04 -1.35 5.48
C ALA A 20 -33.78 -0.41 6.65
N GLU A 21 -33.48 -0.98 7.80
CA GLU A 21 -33.13 -0.20 8.98
C GLU A 21 -31.98 0.70 8.55
N GLU A 22 -32.15 2.01 8.63
CA GLU A 22 -31.11 2.98 8.27
C GLU A 22 -29.94 2.75 9.22
N ARG A 23 -28.92 1.97 8.79
CA ARG A 23 -27.72 1.73 9.56
C ARG A 23 -26.79 2.93 9.40
N MET A 24 -27.07 3.99 10.14
CA MET A 24 -26.20 5.14 10.24
C MET A 24 -25.02 4.84 11.17
N ILE A 25 -23.86 5.37 10.81
CA ILE A 25 -22.64 5.32 11.63
C ILE A 25 -22.09 6.74 11.80
N THR A 26 -21.53 7.06 12.97
CA THR A 26 -20.91 8.36 13.20
C THR A 26 -19.48 8.42 12.68
N PRO A 27 -18.92 9.61 12.42
CA PRO A 27 -17.52 9.78 12.08
C PRO A 27 -16.57 9.21 13.14
N GLU A 28 -16.83 9.40 14.42
CA GLU A 28 -16.02 8.91 15.52
C GLU A 28 -16.03 7.38 15.59
N GLU A 29 -17.19 6.76 15.39
CA GLU A 29 -17.34 5.31 15.35
C GLU A 29 -16.66 4.72 14.12
N THR A 30 -16.72 5.42 12.99
CA THR A 30 -15.97 5.03 11.76
C THR A 30 -14.47 5.06 12.01
N LEU A 31 -13.93 6.13 12.60
CA LEU A 31 -12.50 6.20 12.97
C LEU A 31 -12.08 5.06 13.90
N GLN A 32 -12.92 4.73 14.89
CA GLN A 32 -12.61 3.60 15.76
C GLN A 32 -12.56 2.29 14.97
N ARG A 33 -13.53 2.04 14.09
CA ARG A 33 -13.54 0.82 13.26
C ARG A 33 -12.36 0.75 12.30
N MET A 34 -11.95 1.87 11.70
CA MET A 34 -10.73 1.94 10.87
C MET A 34 -9.48 1.56 11.66
N ALA A 35 -9.37 2.00 12.91
CA ALA A 35 -8.25 1.65 13.78
C ALA A 35 -8.24 0.18 14.22
N GLU A 36 -9.42 -0.41 14.42
CA GLU A 36 -9.59 -1.82 14.85
C GLU A 36 -9.52 -2.81 13.68
N ASN A 37 -9.92 -2.38 12.47
CA ASN A 37 -9.99 -3.22 11.27
C ASN A 37 -9.29 -2.52 10.09
N PRO A 38 -8.01 -2.74 9.86
CA PRO A 38 -7.25 -2.10 8.77
C PRO A 38 -7.68 -2.56 7.36
N ILE A 39 -8.56 -3.57 7.25
CA ILE A 39 -9.12 -4.04 5.98
C ILE A 39 -10.60 -3.67 5.82
N LEU A 40 -11.07 -2.66 6.58
CA LEU A 40 -12.43 -2.14 6.47
C LEU A 40 -12.66 -1.56 5.06
N ASN A 41 -13.79 -1.92 4.44
CA ASN A 41 -14.14 -1.40 3.12
C ASN A 41 -14.84 -0.05 3.27
N LEU A 42 -14.20 1.00 2.82
CA LEU A 42 -14.76 2.34 2.75
C LEU A 42 -15.05 2.68 1.28
N PHE A 43 -16.31 3.02 0.96
CA PHE A 43 -16.72 3.38 -0.39
C PHE A 43 -17.11 4.84 -0.47
N ASP A 44 -16.36 5.62 -1.25
CA ASP A 44 -16.69 7.00 -1.59
C ASP A 44 -17.62 7.03 -2.80
N LEU A 45 -18.83 7.53 -2.61
CA LEU A 45 -19.87 7.58 -3.65
C LEU A 45 -19.83 8.86 -4.48
N ARG A 46 -18.93 9.79 -4.13
CA ARG A 46 -18.82 11.08 -4.81
C ARG A 46 -18.16 10.93 -6.19
N ALA A 47 -18.29 11.96 -7.01
CA ALA A 47 -17.58 12.03 -8.28
C ALA A 47 -16.07 11.90 -8.09
N ALA A 48 -15.39 11.34 -9.10
CA ALA A 48 -13.94 11.06 -9.04
C ALA A 48 -13.12 12.32 -8.73
N GLU A 49 -13.50 13.48 -9.26
CA GLU A 49 -12.80 14.74 -9.02
C GLU A 49 -12.78 15.12 -7.53
N LYS A 50 -13.90 14.88 -6.81
CA LYS A 50 -13.98 15.14 -5.35
C LYS A 50 -13.17 14.12 -4.55
N PHE A 51 -13.17 12.87 -5.00
CA PHE A 51 -12.32 11.83 -4.42
C PHE A 51 -10.84 12.19 -4.58
N ASP A 52 -10.44 12.58 -5.78
CA ASP A 52 -9.05 12.95 -6.09
C ASP A 52 -8.56 14.14 -5.25
N GLU A 53 -9.44 15.11 -4.99
CA GLU A 53 -9.11 16.26 -4.14
C GLU A 53 -8.91 15.86 -2.67
N ALA A 54 -9.84 15.09 -2.12
CA ALA A 54 -9.75 14.63 -0.73
C ALA A 54 -10.72 13.49 -0.43
N HIS A 55 -10.25 12.40 0.18
CA HIS A 55 -11.05 11.25 0.60
C HIS A 55 -10.55 10.67 1.92
N LEU A 56 -11.28 9.73 2.50
CA LEU A 56 -10.86 9.03 3.71
C LEU A 56 -9.75 8.02 3.35
N PRO A 57 -8.64 7.94 4.12
CA PRO A 57 -7.57 7.02 3.85
C PRO A 57 -8.05 5.57 3.70
N GLY A 58 -7.59 4.89 2.64
CA GLY A 58 -7.97 3.51 2.34
C GLY A 58 -9.38 3.35 1.75
N SER A 59 -10.07 4.43 1.37
CA SER A 59 -11.35 4.31 0.66
C SER A 59 -11.16 4.06 -0.83
N ALA A 60 -12.13 3.37 -1.43
CA ALA A 60 -12.22 3.17 -2.86
C ALA A 60 -13.33 4.05 -3.44
N ASN A 61 -13.08 4.66 -4.60
CA ASN A 61 -14.09 5.48 -5.27
C ASN A 61 -15.04 4.62 -6.09
N PHE A 62 -16.32 4.67 -5.73
CA PHE A 62 -17.42 4.05 -6.45
C PHE A 62 -18.55 5.07 -6.64
N PRO A 63 -18.46 5.99 -7.62
CA PRO A 63 -19.52 6.96 -7.87
C PRO A 63 -20.89 6.30 -7.91
N LEU A 64 -21.88 6.91 -7.24
CA LEU A 64 -23.17 6.28 -6.99
C LEU A 64 -23.87 5.78 -8.26
N ASP A 65 -23.75 6.51 -9.35
CA ASP A 65 -24.31 6.14 -10.65
C ASP A 65 -23.62 4.93 -11.31
N MET A 66 -22.39 4.62 -10.91
CA MET A 66 -21.61 3.48 -11.41
C MET A 66 -21.53 2.33 -10.40
N LEU A 67 -21.94 2.53 -9.15
CA LEU A 67 -21.76 1.57 -8.05
C LEU A 67 -22.26 0.17 -8.41
N GLU A 68 -23.50 0.04 -8.89
CA GLU A 68 -24.10 -1.27 -9.18
C GLU A 68 -23.31 -2.03 -10.25
N ALA A 69 -22.97 -1.34 -11.35
CA ALA A 69 -22.24 -1.95 -12.46
C ALA A 69 -20.81 -2.36 -12.04
N SER A 70 -20.15 -1.52 -11.26
CA SER A 70 -18.77 -1.79 -10.78
C SER A 70 -18.74 -2.98 -9.83
N ILE A 71 -19.63 -3.02 -8.86
CA ILE A 71 -19.70 -4.13 -7.89
C ILE A 71 -20.11 -5.43 -8.59
N GLN A 72 -21.08 -5.38 -9.54
CA GLN A 72 -21.46 -6.57 -10.31
C GLN A 72 -20.28 -7.13 -11.12
N ALA A 73 -19.49 -6.27 -11.75
CA ALA A 73 -18.28 -6.69 -12.47
C ALA A 73 -17.26 -7.43 -11.56
N ILE A 74 -17.05 -6.92 -10.35
CA ILE A 74 -16.19 -7.56 -9.34
C ILE A 74 -16.73 -8.94 -8.94
N LEU A 75 -18.04 -9.05 -8.75
CA LEU A 75 -18.69 -10.33 -8.40
C LEU A 75 -18.60 -11.34 -9.54
N ASP A 76 -18.74 -10.90 -10.79
CA ASP A 76 -18.66 -11.75 -12.00
C ASP A 76 -17.23 -12.32 -12.19
N GLU A 77 -16.20 -11.66 -11.71
CA GLU A 77 -14.82 -12.17 -11.66
C GLU A 77 -14.59 -13.22 -10.56
N GLY A 78 -15.61 -13.52 -9.75
CA GLY A 78 -15.57 -14.54 -8.71
C GLY A 78 -15.12 -14.05 -7.33
N PHE A 79 -14.94 -12.74 -7.14
CA PHE A 79 -14.72 -12.17 -5.82
C PHE A 79 -16.05 -12.13 -5.05
N SER A 80 -16.11 -12.82 -3.90
CA SER A 80 -17.32 -12.90 -3.07
C SER A 80 -16.96 -12.65 -1.61
N TYR A 81 -17.14 -11.42 -1.16
CA TYR A 81 -16.94 -11.02 0.24
C TYR A 81 -18.26 -10.50 0.83
N MET A 82 -19.35 -11.28 0.71
CA MET A 82 -20.70 -10.87 1.14
C MET A 82 -20.80 -10.58 2.63
N GLU A 83 -19.91 -11.12 3.45
CA GLU A 83 -19.82 -10.86 4.89
C GLU A 83 -18.95 -9.64 5.24
N ALA A 84 -18.31 -9.03 4.24
CA ALA A 84 -17.44 -7.88 4.46
C ALA A 84 -18.24 -6.70 5.05
N GLU A 85 -17.63 -6.04 6.02
CA GLU A 85 -18.14 -4.78 6.53
C GLU A 85 -17.81 -3.67 5.54
N ILE A 86 -18.84 -2.91 5.13
CA ILE A 86 -18.74 -1.82 4.18
C ILE A 86 -19.32 -0.56 4.82
N ILE A 87 -18.58 0.53 4.79
CA ILE A 87 -19.08 1.86 5.15
C ILE A 87 -19.09 2.71 3.88
N VAL A 88 -20.25 3.27 3.56
CA VAL A 88 -20.41 4.15 2.40
C VAL A 88 -20.54 5.60 2.87
N TYR A 89 -20.02 6.55 2.07
CA TYR A 89 -20.22 7.97 2.29
C TYR A 89 -20.32 8.71 0.95
N GLY A 90 -21.01 9.85 0.94
CA GLY A 90 -21.30 10.57 -0.29
C GLY A 90 -21.45 12.07 -0.09
N ASP A 91 -22.10 12.74 -1.03
CA ASP A 91 -22.43 14.16 -0.95
C ASP A 91 -23.65 14.41 -0.03
N SER A 92 -24.42 13.36 0.25
CA SER A 92 -25.61 13.42 1.12
C SER A 92 -25.87 12.08 1.81
N THR A 93 -26.68 12.10 2.87
CA THR A 93 -27.18 10.88 3.52
C THR A 93 -28.05 10.05 2.57
N GLU A 94 -28.79 10.71 1.68
CA GLU A 94 -29.62 10.07 0.66
C GLU A 94 -28.79 9.23 -0.32
N ASP A 95 -27.60 9.70 -0.72
CA ASP A 95 -26.68 8.93 -1.56
C ASP A 95 -26.24 7.64 -0.86
N GLY A 96 -25.88 7.74 0.42
CA GLY A 96 -25.54 6.58 1.24
C GLY A 96 -26.69 5.59 1.37
N ASN A 97 -27.93 6.06 1.57
CA ASN A 97 -29.11 5.20 1.62
C ASN A 97 -29.39 4.51 0.27
N ALA A 98 -29.19 5.21 -0.84
CA ALA A 98 -29.29 4.62 -2.18
C ALA A 98 -28.22 3.55 -2.41
N ALA A 99 -26.99 3.81 -2.00
CA ALA A 99 -25.90 2.83 -2.10
C ALA A 99 -26.16 1.60 -1.23
N MET A 100 -26.63 1.76 0.01
CA MET A 100 -27.03 0.63 0.87
C MET A 100 -28.10 -0.24 0.20
N ALA A 101 -29.12 0.37 -0.44
CA ALA A 101 -30.16 -0.37 -1.13
C ALA A 101 -29.61 -1.16 -2.33
N ILE A 102 -28.66 -0.62 -3.07
CA ILE A 102 -27.94 -1.28 -4.17
C ILE A 102 -27.13 -2.46 -3.62
N LEU A 103 -26.27 -2.24 -2.65
CA LEU A 103 -25.38 -3.24 -2.07
C LEU A 103 -26.17 -4.38 -1.40
N ASN A 104 -27.25 -4.07 -0.66
CA ASN A 104 -28.12 -5.09 -0.07
C ASN A 104 -28.79 -5.97 -1.16
N ARG A 105 -29.22 -5.38 -2.28
CA ARG A 105 -29.78 -6.13 -3.42
C ARG A 105 -28.75 -7.06 -4.07
N LEU A 106 -27.48 -6.67 -4.06
CA LEU A 106 -26.36 -7.48 -4.54
C LEU A 106 -25.91 -8.55 -3.54
N GLY A 107 -26.48 -8.57 -2.31
CA GLY A 107 -26.24 -9.61 -1.29
C GLY A 107 -25.31 -9.18 -0.14
N PHE A 108 -24.86 -7.95 -0.08
CA PHE A 108 -24.07 -7.45 1.05
C PHE A 108 -25.00 -7.07 2.20
N GLU A 109 -24.82 -7.71 3.37
CA GLU A 109 -25.72 -7.52 4.53
C GLU A 109 -25.15 -6.55 5.58
N ASN A 110 -23.85 -6.31 5.57
CA ASN A 110 -23.16 -5.51 6.58
C ASN A 110 -22.69 -4.16 6.04
N VAL A 111 -23.67 -3.33 5.63
CA VAL A 111 -23.41 -2.02 5.03
C VAL A 111 -23.90 -0.92 5.98
N TRP A 112 -23.06 0.10 6.17
CA TRP A 112 -23.32 1.27 7.04
C TRP A 112 -23.22 2.56 6.24
N ASN A 113 -24.03 3.55 6.59
CA ASN A 113 -24.03 4.86 5.97
C ASN A 113 -23.42 5.91 6.90
N LEU A 114 -22.28 6.48 6.51
CA LEU A 114 -21.63 7.57 7.22
C LEU A 114 -22.26 8.95 6.90
N GLY A 115 -22.99 9.04 5.79
CA GLY A 115 -23.52 10.32 5.29
C GLY A 115 -22.45 11.11 4.55
N THR A 116 -22.11 12.30 5.03
CA THR A 116 -21.10 13.18 4.45
C THR A 116 -19.83 13.22 5.27
N ILE A 117 -18.71 13.65 4.66
CA ILE A 117 -17.43 13.82 5.35
C ILE A 117 -17.08 15.29 5.65
N GLU A 118 -18.04 16.22 5.54
CA GLU A 118 -17.80 17.65 5.80
C GLU A 118 -17.24 17.94 7.20
N ASN A 119 -17.64 17.14 8.19
CA ASN A 119 -17.18 17.27 9.59
C ASN A 119 -16.33 16.07 10.02
N TRP A 120 -15.59 15.48 9.09
CA TRP A 120 -14.72 14.36 9.41
C TRP A 120 -13.63 14.79 10.41
N PRO A 121 -13.49 14.13 11.56
CA PRO A 121 -12.55 14.54 12.60
C PRO A 121 -11.13 14.00 12.39
N GLY A 122 -10.92 13.10 11.43
CA GLY A 122 -9.65 12.49 11.11
C GLY A 122 -8.93 13.18 9.97
N GLU A 123 -7.84 12.58 9.55
CA GLU A 123 -7.09 13.00 8.38
C GLU A 123 -7.84 12.64 7.10
N MET A 124 -7.72 13.48 6.09
CA MET A 124 -8.14 13.21 4.72
C MET A 124 -6.91 13.25 3.82
N ILE A 125 -6.91 12.44 2.78
CA ILE A 125 -5.80 12.34 1.84
C ILE A 125 -6.29 12.60 0.42
N SER A 126 -5.43 13.17 -0.44
CA SER A 126 -5.71 13.27 -1.88
C SER A 126 -5.11 12.07 -2.62
N THR A 127 -5.64 11.75 -3.79
CA THR A 127 -5.07 10.71 -4.67
C THR A 127 -3.60 11.01 -4.99
N GLU A 128 -3.24 12.30 -5.17
CA GLU A 128 -1.84 12.69 -5.37
C GLU A 128 -0.98 12.35 -4.15
N ALA A 129 -1.44 12.65 -2.94
CA ALA A 129 -0.70 12.36 -1.71
C ALA A 129 -0.59 10.85 -1.46
N GLU A 130 -1.63 10.07 -1.73
CA GLU A 130 -1.56 8.60 -1.68
C GLU A 130 -0.54 8.04 -2.68
N MET A 131 -0.55 8.56 -3.92
CA MET A 131 0.41 8.15 -4.94
C MET A 131 1.85 8.51 -4.52
N GLN A 132 2.07 9.71 -3.97
CA GLN A 132 3.36 10.11 -3.44
C GLN A 132 3.82 9.17 -2.31
N GLU A 133 2.93 8.84 -1.35
CA GLU A 133 3.28 7.91 -0.28
C GLU A 133 3.53 6.48 -0.80
N TYR A 134 2.77 6.02 -1.78
CA TYR A 134 3.01 4.73 -2.45
C TYR A 134 4.37 4.69 -3.17
N MET A 135 4.75 5.79 -3.85
CA MET A 135 6.03 5.92 -4.55
C MET A 135 7.22 6.17 -3.62
N ARG A 136 6.97 6.51 -2.35
CA ARG A 136 8.01 6.68 -1.34
C ARG A 136 8.44 5.31 -0.80
N LEU A 137 9.37 4.68 -1.49
CA LEU A 137 9.85 3.34 -1.16
C LEU A 137 10.76 3.30 0.07
N MET A 138 11.48 4.40 0.33
CA MET A 138 12.50 4.50 1.36
C MET A 138 12.23 5.68 2.31
N GLY A 139 10.97 5.86 2.75
CA GLY A 139 10.58 6.83 3.78
C GLY A 139 10.38 6.16 5.14
N ASN A 140 10.41 6.94 6.23
CA ASN A 140 10.21 6.46 7.60
C ASN A 140 11.14 5.29 7.98
N LEU A 141 12.41 5.38 7.59
CA LEU A 141 13.38 4.32 7.86
C LEU A 141 13.60 4.17 9.37
N ASP A 142 13.31 3.00 9.89
CA ASP A 142 13.66 2.57 11.26
C ASP A 142 14.16 1.13 11.20
N THR A 143 15.46 0.97 10.98
CA THR A 143 16.12 -0.32 10.87
C THR A 143 17.55 -0.24 11.39
N VAL A 144 18.32 -1.30 11.17
CA VAL A 144 19.76 -1.34 11.42
C VAL A 144 20.50 -1.81 10.17
N ASP A 145 21.77 -1.50 10.07
CA ASP A 145 22.64 -2.16 9.09
C ASP A 145 23.10 -3.55 9.58
N ILE A 146 23.84 -4.27 8.75
CA ILE A 146 24.38 -5.59 9.09
C ILE A 146 25.36 -5.56 10.27
N TYR A 147 25.86 -4.38 10.67
CA TYR A 147 26.77 -4.19 11.82
C TYR A 147 26.02 -3.76 13.09
N GLY A 148 24.69 -3.53 13.01
CA GLY A 148 23.84 -3.12 14.13
C GLY A 148 23.79 -1.60 14.35
N ASN A 149 24.32 -0.79 13.43
CA ASN A 149 24.17 0.66 13.48
C ASN A 149 22.73 1.05 13.13
N LYS A 150 22.15 1.97 13.92
CA LYS A 150 20.80 2.47 13.64
C LYS A 150 20.77 3.25 12.33
N ILE A 151 19.76 2.97 11.54
CA ILE A 151 19.49 3.62 10.24
C ILE A 151 18.12 4.29 10.33
N ASP A 152 18.08 5.56 9.98
CA ASP A 152 16.88 6.38 9.84
C ASP A 152 16.94 7.20 8.54
N ASP A 153 15.96 8.07 8.29
CA ASP A 153 15.85 8.87 7.07
C ASP A 153 17.05 9.77 6.80
N SER A 154 17.89 10.05 7.79
CA SER A 154 19.13 10.80 7.60
C SER A 154 20.14 10.08 6.68
N LEU A 155 19.95 8.77 6.44
CA LEU A 155 20.74 8.01 5.48
C LEU A 155 20.65 8.58 4.06
N LEU A 156 19.47 9.11 3.69
CA LEU A 156 19.22 9.66 2.35
C LEU A 156 19.63 11.14 2.25
N ALA A 157 19.76 11.81 3.40
CA ALA A 157 20.04 13.23 3.44
C ALA A 157 21.42 13.58 2.83
N GLY A 158 21.43 14.59 1.97
CA GLY A 158 22.64 15.07 1.31
C GLY A 158 23.02 14.33 0.01
N TYR A 159 22.25 13.32 -0.38
CA TYR A 159 22.40 12.66 -1.66
C TYR A 159 21.20 12.95 -2.55
N LYS A 160 21.48 13.43 -3.79
CA LYS A 160 20.43 13.68 -4.78
C LYS A 160 19.76 12.39 -5.24
N LEU A 161 20.53 11.30 -5.25
CA LEU A 161 20.10 9.99 -5.72
C LEU A 161 20.73 8.88 -4.89
N THR A 162 19.92 7.93 -4.45
CA THR A 162 20.38 6.72 -3.77
C THR A 162 20.01 5.50 -4.62
N MET A 163 21.02 4.74 -5.02
CA MET A 163 20.87 3.45 -5.68
C MET A 163 20.68 2.37 -4.62
N VAL A 164 19.53 1.71 -4.60
CA VAL A 164 19.19 0.64 -3.66
C VAL A 164 19.28 -0.70 -4.37
N ASN A 165 20.28 -1.50 -3.99
CA ASN A 165 20.48 -2.84 -4.53
C ASN A 165 19.94 -3.89 -3.55
N VAL A 166 18.84 -4.56 -3.91
CA VAL A 166 18.26 -5.66 -3.13
C VAL A 166 19.01 -6.95 -3.46
N TRP A 167 19.57 -7.58 -2.42
CA TRP A 167 20.42 -8.74 -2.57
C TRP A 167 20.17 -9.81 -1.51
N ALA A 168 20.74 -10.99 -1.68
CA ALA A 168 20.66 -12.09 -0.72
C ALA A 168 22.00 -12.82 -0.58
N THR A 169 22.27 -13.41 0.58
CA THR A 169 23.55 -14.11 0.87
C THR A 169 23.79 -15.33 -0.01
N TYR A 170 22.77 -15.92 -0.62
CA TYR A 170 22.86 -17.04 -1.55
C TYR A 170 22.93 -16.63 -3.02
N CYS A 171 22.83 -15.34 -3.31
CA CYS A 171 22.71 -14.81 -4.67
C CYS A 171 24.09 -14.59 -5.31
N ASN A 172 24.61 -15.56 -6.03
CA ASN A 172 25.91 -15.45 -6.70
C ASN A 172 26.02 -14.26 -7.67
N PRO A 173 25.02 -13.95 -8.53
CA PRO A 173 25.07 -12.76 -9.37
C PRO A 173 25.16 -11.45 -8.56
N CYS A 174 24.46 -11.36 -7.41
CA CYS A 174 24.53 -10.20 -6.54
C CYS A 174 25.95 -10.01 -5.99
N ILE A 175 26.55 -11.09 -5.47
CA ILE A 175 27.90 -11.07 -4.90
C ILE A 175 28.94 -10.70 -5.98
N SER A 176 28.75 -11.19 -7.20
CA SER A 176 29.68 -10.92 -8.31
C SER A 176 29.68 -9.47 -8.76
N GLU A 177 28.56 -8.73 -8.62
CA GLU A 177 28.50 -7.31 -9.00
C GLU A 177 28.95 -6.36 -7.88
N MET A 178 29.00 -6.80 -6.61
CA MET A 178 29.34 -5.94 -5.48
C MET A 178 30.67 -5.16 -5.61
N PRO A 179 31.76 -5.72 -6.15
CA PRO A 179 32.98 -4.94 -6.36
C PRO A 179 32.78 -3.76 -7.32
N GLU A 180 31.94 -3.92 -8.34
CA GLU A 180 31.60 -2.85 -9.29
C GLU A 180 30.73 -1.78 -8.60
N LEU A 181 29.76 -2.20 -7.78
CA LEU A 181 28.91 -1.29 -6.98
C LEU A 181 29.76 -0.50 -5.96
N ALA A 182 30.70 -1.13 -5.30
CA ALA A 182 31.63 -0.45 -4.38
C ALA A 182 32.46 0.62 -5.10
N LYS A 183 32.94 0.31 -6.30
CA LYS A 183 33.66 1.28 -7.12
C LYS A 183 32.75 2.43 -7.54
N LEU A 184 31.53 2.13 -8.02
CA LEU A 184 30.53 3.15 -8.37
C LEU A 184 30.21 4.06 -7.19
N ASN A 185 30.00 3.51 -5.99
CA ASN A 185 29.73 4.29 -4.79
C ASN A 185 30.83 5.33 -4.53
N ARG A 186 32.10 4.94 -4.62
CA ARG A 186 33.23 5.86 -4.45
C ARG A 186 33.29 6.92 -5.55
N ASP A 187 33.08 6.55 -6.81
CA ASP A 187 33.20 7.45 -7.98
C ASP A 187 32.05 8.46 -8.07
N TRP A 188 30.90 8.15 -7.44
CA TRP A 188 29.69 8.96 -7.51
C TRP A 188 29.36 9.72 -6.22
N GLN A 189 29.94 9.36 -5.08
CA GLN A 189 29.63 9.94 -3.78
C GLN A 189 29.81 11.46 -3.75
N GLU A 190 30.91 11.98 -4.29
CA GLU A 190 31.17 13.43 -4.38
C GLU A 190 30.23 14.15 -5.37
N LYS A 191 29.54 13.40 -6.24
CA LYS A 191 28.55 13.92 -7.18
C LYS A 191 27.13 13.89 -6.62
N GLY A 192 26.98 13.45 -5.37
CA GLY A 192 25.69 13.38 -4.67
C GLY A 192 24.88 12.11 -4.96
N VAL A 193 25.56 11.01 -5.34
CA VAL A 193 24.94 9.69 -5.46
C VAL A 193 25.59 8.74 -4.47
N GLN A 194 24.78 7.97 -3.76
CA GLN A 194 25.23 6.86 -2.93
C GLN A 194 24.64 5.54 -3.39
N ILE A 195 25.26 4.44 -2.96
CA ILE A 195 24.75 3.09 -3.12
C ILE A 195 24.49 2.50 -1.74
N ILE A 196 23.38 1.80 -1.58
CA ILE A 196 23.05 1.02 -0.39
C ILE A 196 22.62 -0.38 -0.81
N GLY A 197 22.93 -1.38 0.01
CA GLY A 197 22.39 -2.71 -0.10
C GLY A 197 21.14 -2.87 0.77
N LEU A 198 20.15 -3.61 0.33
CA LEU A 198 19.03 -4.07 1.14
C LEU A 198 19.06 -5.59 1.15
N LEU A 199 19.37 -6.18 2.31
CA LEU A 199 19.52 -7.63 2.46
C LEU A 199 18.14 -8.27 2.63
N SER A 200 17.79 -9.21 1.77
CA SER A 200 16.45 -9.79 1.71
C SER A 200 16.28 -11.10 2.49
N ASP A 201 17.37 -11.80 2.84
CA ASP A 201 17.31 -13.15 3.43
C ASP A 201 17.90 -13.27 4.84
N ALA A 202 18.17 -12.15 5.51
CA ALA A 202 18.78 -12.15 6.84
C ALA A 202 17.80 -11.95 8.00
N ALA A 203 16.51 -12.02 7.73
CA ALA A 203 15.46 -12.00 8.75
C ALA A 203 14.49 -13.17 8.56
N ASP A 204 13.86 -13.61 9.64
CA ASP A 204 12.78 -14.62 9.61
C ASP A 204 11.43 -13.97 9.21
N ASN A 205 10.36 -14.78 9.17
CA ASN A 205 9.02 -14.32 8.77
C ASN A 205 8.38 -13.29 9.72
N VAL A 206 8.97 -13.05 10.89
CA VAL A 206 8.56 -12.04 11.87
C VAL A 206 9.64 -10.97 12.06
N LEU A 207 10.56 -10.90 11.10
CA LEU A 207 11.63 -9.91 10.98
C LEU A 207 12.69 -9.96 12.09
N ASN A 208 12.84 -11.08 12.79
CA ASN A 208 14.00 -11.25 13.68
C ASN A 208 15.25 -11.56 12.85
N PRO A 209 16.40 -10.96 13.17
CA PRO A 209 17.66 -11.23 12.49
C PRO A 209 18.06 -12.70 12.57
N ILE A 210 18.46 -13.31 11.46
CA ILE A 210 19.05 -14.63 11.39
C ILE A 210 20.57 -14.48 11.49
N ALA A 211 21.12 -14.69 12.70
CA ALA A 211 22.53 -14.40 13.03
C ALA A 211 23.53 -14.97 12.00
N SER A 212 23.35 -16.22 11.59
CA SER A 212 24.24 -16.86 10.60
C SER A 212 24.21 -16.20 9.22
N LYS A 213 23.06 -15.60 8.85
CA LYS A 213 22.93 -14.87 7.58
C LYS A 213 23.55 -13.47 7.68
N VAL A 214 23.39 -12.82 8.83
CA VAL A 214 24.03 -11.52 9.11
C VAL A 214 25.55 -11.66 9.12
N ASP A 215 26.09 -12.69 9.76
CA ASP A 215 27.54 -12.94 9.77
C ASP A 215 28.06 -13.24 8.36
N LEU A 216 27.36 -14.09 7.60
CA LEU A 216 27.71 -14.35 6.19
C LEU A 216 27.63 -13.07 5.33
N ALA A 217 26.65 -12.19 5.57
CA ALA A 217 26.56 -10.93 4.85
C ALA A 217 27.75 -10.00 5.12
N LYS A 218 28.26 -9.96 6.36
CA LYS A 218 29.49 -9.21 6.72
C LYS A 218 30.72 -9.79 6.00
N ASP A 219 30.87 -11.10 6.01
CA ASP A 219 31.97 -11.79 5.32
C ASP A 219 31.96 -11.50 3.82
N ILE A 220 30.77 -11.50 3.20
CA ILE A 220 30.57 -11.17 1.77
C ILE A 220 30.94 -9.70 1.51
N ALA A 221 30.45 -8.77 2.32
CA ALA A 221 30.72 -7.35 2.16
C ALA A 221 32.24 -7.06 2.28
N GLU A 222 32.92 -7.68 3.25
CA GLU A 222 34.39 -7.59 3.40
C GLU A 222 35.13 -8.19 2.19
N ALA A 223 34.76 -9.40 1.79
CA ALA A 223 35.45 -10.10 0.70
C ALA A 223 35.28 -9.41 -0.67
N THR A 224 34.16 -8.71 -0.88
CA THR A 224 33.85 -7.98 -2.12
C THR A 224 34.27 -6.51 -2.10
N GLY A 225 34.67 -5.99 -0.95
CA GLY A 225 34.99 -4.58 -0.73
C GLY A 225 33.75 -3.68 -0.82
N ALA A 226 32.56 -4.23 -0.57
CA ALA A 226 31.28 -3.50 -0.55
C ALA A 226 31.14 -2.72 0.76
N ASP A 227 31.84 -1.58 0.82
CA ASP A 227 31.98 -0.71 1.98
C ASP A 227 30.85 0.34 2.18
N TYR A 228 29.77 0.19 1.40
CA TYR A 228 28.54 0.98 1.52
C TYR A 228 27.55 0.34 2.51
N PRO A 229 26.56 1.08 3.03
CA PRO A 229 25.59 0.55 3.99
C PRO A 229 24.78 -0.64 3.43
N HIS A 230 24.64 -1.70 4.23
CA HIS A 230 23.77 -2.84 3.95
C HIS A 230 22.68 -2.92 5.00
N LEU A 231 21.44 -2.58 4.63
CA LEU A 231 20.29 -2.49 5.52
C LEU A 231 19.71 -3.87 5.80
N MET A 232 19.26 -4.06 7.04
CA MET A 232 18.43 -5.20 7.43
C MET A 232 16.96 -4.94 7.07
N PRO A 233 16.16 -5.99 6.82
CA PRO A 233 14.73 -5.85 6.62
C PRO A 233 14.04 -5.21 7.84
N SER A 234 13.14 -4.27 7.61
CA SER A 234 12.15 -3.79 8.59
C SER A 234 10.75 -4.07 8.07
N MET A 235 9.71 -3.87 8.90
CA MET A 235 8.32 -4.06 8.47
C MET A 235 8.00 -3.18 7.28
N GLU A 236 8.41 -1.92 7.31
CA GLU A 236 8.15 -0.97 6.23
C GLU A 236 8.91 -1.34 4.96
N LEU A 237 10.22 -1.62 5.04
CA LEU A 237 11.00 -2.09 3.89
C LEU A 237 10.49 -3.41 3.33
N HIS A 238 9.94 -4.29 4.18
CA HIS A 238 9.31 -5.51 3.71
C HIS A 238 8.03 -5.21 2.93
N GLN A 239 7.14 -4.39 3.47
CA GLN A 239 5.87 -4.05 2.83
C GLN A 239 6.04 -3.24 1.56
N LYS A 240 6.88 -2.20 1.57
CA LYS A 240 7.03 -1.27 0.45
C LYS A 240 8.00 -1.77 -0.64
N VAL A 241 8.98 -2.59 -0.28
CA VAL A 241 10.03 -3.01 -1.22
C VAL A 241 10.09 -4.52 -1.38
N LEU A 242 10.41 -5.28 -0.31
CA LEU A 242 10.76 -6.69 -0.45
C LEU A 242 9.60 -7.56 -0.91
N SER A 243 8.36 -7.23 -0.55
CA SER A 243 7.15 -7.95 -1.01
C SER A 243 6.93 -7.85 -2.52
N GLN A 244 7.50 -6.84 -3.18
CA GLN A 244 7.38 -6.61 -4.62
C GLN A 244 8.58 -7.15 -5.41
N VAL A 245 9.65 -7.58 -4.73
CA VAL A 245 10.86 -8.13 -5.35
C VAL A 245 10.69 -9.61 -5.63
N SER A 246 10.53 -9.98 -6.91
CA SER A 246 10.35 -11.36 -7.34
C SER A 246 11.67 -12.11 -7.58
N ALA A 247 12.78 -11.40 -7.74
CA ALA A 247 14.12 -11.98 -7.95
C ALA A 247 15.22 -11.02 -7.47
N VAL A 248 16.40 -11.57 -7.14
CA VAL A 248 17.59 -10.78 -6.76
C VAL A 248 18.75 -11.07 -7.74
N PRO A 249 19.59 -10.07 -8.07
CA PRO A 249 19.48 -8.69 -7.60
C PRO A 249 18.35 -7.94 -8.31
N THR A 250 17.69 -7.06 -7.56
CA THR A 250 16.81 -6.02 -8.11
C THR A 250 17.30 -4.68 -7.58
N THR A 251 17.45 -3.71 -8.48
CA THR A 251 17.98 -2.40 -8.15
C THR A 251 17.00 -1.31 -8.57
N PHE A 252 16.76 -0.37 -7.69
CA PHE A 252 15.95 0.83 -7.96
C PHE A 252 16.64 2.06 -7.39
N PHE A 253 16.12 3.24 -7.73
CA PHE A 253 16.69 4.51 -7.31
C PHE A 253 15.65 5.32 -6.56
N VAL A 254 16.11 6.04 -5.53
CA VAL A 254 15.27 6.99 -4.79
C VAL A 254 15.99 8.33 -4.65
N ASP A 255 15.22 9.40 -4.55
CA ASP A 255 15.71 10.74 -4.24
C ASP A 255 15.97 10.94 -2.72
N GLU A 256 16.31 12.15 -2.31
CA GLU A 256 16.59 12.51 -0.92
C GLU A 256 15.37 12.36 0.01
N THR A 257 14.16 12.29 -0.53
CA THR A 257 12.90 12.09 0.21
C THR A 257 12.47 10.63 0.27
N GLY A 258 13.20 9.73 -0.39
CA GLY A 258 12.88 8.31 -0.51
C GLY A 258 11.87 7.97 -1.61
N MET A 259 11.51 8.95 -2.45
CA MET A 259 10.64 8.75 -3.61
C MET A 259 11.39 8.01 -4.72
N MET A 260 10.71 7.05 -5.35
CA MET A 260 11.29 6.32 -6.49
C MET A 260 11.54 7.22 -7.68
N VAL A 261 12.74 7.11 -8.28
CA VAL A 261 13.14 7.83 -9.49
C VAL A 261 13.39 6.82 -10.61
N GLY A 262 12.70 6.99 -11.73
CA GLY A 262 12.84 6.11 -12.89
C GLY A 262 12.23 4.74 -12.68
N TYR A 263 13.02 3.68 -12.97
CA TYR A 263 12.55 2.29 -13.01
C TYR A 263 13.34 1.39 -12.08
N ALA A 264 12.78 0.21 -11.78
CA ALA A 264 13.51 -0.89 -11.17
C ALA A 264 14.16 -1.77 -12.25
N TYR A 265 15.36 -2.26 -11.97
CA TYR A 265 16.18 -3.09 -12.86
C TYR A 265 16.42 -4.45 -12.23
N MET A 266 16.02 -5.50 -12.91
CA MET A 266 16.26 -6.87 -12.47
C MET A 266 17.56 -7.40 -13.09
N GLY A 267 18.33 -8.17 -12.30
CA GLY A 267 19.57 -8.80 -12.72
C GLY A 267 20.80 -7.90 -12.58
N SER A 268 21.95 -8.55 -12.38
CA SER A 268 23.27 -7.91 -12.21
C SER A 268 23.74 -7.22 -13.49
N LYS A 269 24.50 -6.13 -13.33
CA LYS A 269 25.10 -5.37 -14.44
C LYS A 269 26.56 -5.04 -14.11
N ASP A 270 27.33 -4.74 -15.14
CA ASP A 270 28.70 -4.27 -14.99
C ASP A 270 28.75 -2.75 -14.66
N TYR A 271 29.93 -2.27 -14.34
CA TYR A 271 30.18 -0.87 -14.02
C TYR A 271 29.67 0.09 -15.10
N ALA A 272 29.95 -0.22 -16.39
CA ALA A 272 29.63 0.69 -17.49
C ALA A 272 28.10 0.86 -17.64
N ALA A 273 27.36 -0.26 -17.55
CA ALA A 273 25.89 -0.24 -17.61
C ALA A 273 25.28 0.51 -16.41
N TRP A 274 25.77 0.27 -15.18
CA TRP A 274 25.29 1.00 -14.02
C TRP A 274 25.65 2.49 -14.06
N ASN A 275 26.86 2.84 -14.52
CA ASN A 275 27.28 4.23 -14.69
C ASN A 275 26.33 4.99 -15.63
N GLN A 276 25.98 4.40 -16.78
CA GLN A 276 25.03 4.98 -17.72
C GLN A 276 23.63 5.14 -17.09
N ILE A 277 23.13 4.11 -16.40
CA ILE A 277 21.82 4.16 -15.73
C ILE A 277 21.77 5.26 -14.65
N ILE A 278 22.85 5.41 -13.87
CA ILE A 278 22.94 6.49 -12.88
C ILE A 278 22.87 7.86 -13.57
N GLU A 279 23.59 8.08 -14.67
CA GLU A 279 23.56 9.34 -15.43
C GLU A 279 22.15 9.63 -15.98
N GLU A 280 21.51 8.63 -16.58
CA GLU A 280 20.15 8.73 -17.11
C GLU A 280 19.13 9.00 -16.00
N THR A 281 19.25 8.35 -14.84
CA THR A 281 18.33 8.52 -13.71
C THR A 281 18.50 9.90 -13.06
N LEU A 282 19.74 10.40 -12.91
CA LEU A 282 19.99 11.75 -12.42
C LEU A 282 19.36 12.82 -13.30
N ALA A 283 19.30 12.60 -14.63
CA ALA A 283 18.67 13.52 -15.56
C ALA A 283 17.14 13.60 -15.42
N LEU A 284 16.51 12.67 -14.68
CA LEU A 284 15.07 12.70 -14.37
C LEU A 284 14.75 13.58 -13.16
N LEU A 285 15.76 13.93 -12.36
CA LEU A 285 15.55 14.80 -11.20
C LEU A 285 15.35 16.25 -11.68
N PRO A 286 14.52 17.05 -10.95
CA PRO A 286 14.21 18.43 -11.30
C PRO A 286 15.41 19.38 -11.23
#